data_4872a9b624b47546c288dd0691bdb9c3
#
_entry.id   4872a9b624b47546c288dd0691bdb9c3
#
_cell.length_a   1.000
_cell.length_b   1.000
_cell.length_c   1.000
_cell.angle_alpha   90.00
_cell.angle_beta   90.00
_cell.angle_gamma   90.00
#
_symmetry.space_group_name_H-M   'P 1'
#
loop_
_entity.id
_entity.type
_entity.pdbx_description
1 polymer ?
#
loop_
_entity_poly.entity_id
_entity_poly.type
_entity_poly.pdbx_seq_one_letter_code
_entity_poly.pdbx_strand_id
1 'polypeptide(L)'
;MKDADARALLRDLFDAALAAARPATCLAPYIAKLQPPKGRTIVIGAGKASAAMARAVEDQWPHPLEGLVVTRYGYGEACRKIEIVEAAHPVPDEKGRAAARRILDKVTGLSPDDLVLCLISGGASALLALPAPGLTLADKQDVNRALLKSGANIVEMNTLRKHLSSIKGGRLAIAAQPARVLSWLISDVPNDDPGVIGSGPTVPDRTTFADALAVLAKYRIEPPAAVRTHLQRGVAGEIEETPKPGDPRLARVETIMVATPKRSLEAAAAIAKARGLEVLMLGDNLEGEARELGAAHARQALDLARRAAKPPIKPIVILSGGETTVTLRGKGRGGRNVEYLLAEAIAAQGTAGIWGLAADTDGVDGAEDIAGAVFTPDTLARARAKGRDPQAMLDDNDGHSFFEMLGDSLVTGPTRTNVNDFRATLIAP
;
A
#
# COMPACT_ATOMS: atom_id res chain seq x y z
N MET A 1 19.66 19.03 20.49
CA MET A 1 19.10 19.48 19.19
C MET A 1 17.92 20.40 19.42
N LYS A 2 17.67 21.42 18.58
CA LYS A 2 16.46 22.29 18.69
C LYS A 2 15.27 21.62 18.03
N ASP A 3 14.05 21.91 18.49
CA ASP A 3 12.82 21.31 17.94
C ASP A 3 12.64 21.57 16.43
N ALA A 4 12.98 22.78 15.97
CA ALA A 4 12.91 23.10 14.54
C ALA A 4 13.85 22.25 13.69
N ASP A 5 15.07 22.00 14.17
CA ASP A 5 16.07 21.18 13.47
C ASP A 5 15.65 19.70 13.46
N ALA A 6 15.06 19.21 14.57
CA ALA A 6 14.56 17.86 14.68
C ALA A 6 13.36 17.62 13.74
N ARG A 7 12.40 18.57 13.71
CA ARG A 7 11.28 18.53 12.77
C ARG A 7 11.73 18.52 11.31
N ALA A 8 12.68 19.38 10.97
CA ALA A 8 13.23 19.45 9.62
C ALA A 8 13.92 18.12 9.24
N LEU A 9 14.73 17.56 10.15
CA LEU A 9 15.38 16.27 9.92
C LEU A 9 14.35 15.13 9.71
N LEU A 10 13.36 15.01 10.60
CA LEU A 10 12.31 13.98 10.48
C LEU A 10 11.54 14.12 9.16
N ARG A 11 11.25 15.36 8.76
CA ARG A 11 10.62 15.65 7.47
C ARG A 11 11.49 15.23 6.30
N ASP A 12 12.79 15.55 6.32
CA ASP A 12 13.74 15.16 5.26
C ASP A 12 13.85 13.63 5.13
N LEU A 13 13.79 12.89 6.25
CA LEU A 13 13.79 11.43 6.23
C LEU A 13 12.53 10.88 5.57
N PHE A 14 11.36 11.43 5.89
CA PHE A 14 10.10 11.06 5.26
C PHE A 14 10.09 11.41 3.77
N ASP A 15 10.55 12.61 3.40
CA ASP A 15 10.62 13.04 2.00
C ASP A 15 11.59 12.17 1.19
N ALA A 16 12.69 11.69 1.78
CA ALA A 16 13.59 10.72 1.15
C ALA A 16 12.92 9.36 0.92
N ALA A 17 12.16 8.87 1.91
CA ALA A 17 11.39 7.65 1.78
C ALA A 17 10.35 7.75 0.65
N LEU A 18 9.60 8.87 0.59
CA LEU A 18 8.66 9.14 -0.50
C LEU A 18 9.35 9.23 -1.86
N ALA A 19 10.48 9.95 -1.94
CA ALA A 19 11.22 10.13 -3.19
C ALA A 19 11.68 8.80 -3.80
N ALA A 20 12.09 7.84 -2.96
CA ALA A 20 12.50 6.51 -3.39
C ALA A 20 11.34 5.70 -4.00
N ALA A 21 10.11 5.93 -3.55
CA ALA A 21 8.90 5.25 -4.02
C ALA A 21 8.13 6.02 -5.09
N ARG A 22 8.52 7.26 -5.41
CA ARG A 22 7.87 8.04 -6.49
C ARG A 22 8.03 7.33 -7.83
N PRO A 23 6.95 7.11 -8.59
CA PRO A 23 6.98 6.41 -9.87
C PRO A 23 8.03 6.94 -10.85
N ALA A 24 8.18 8.26 -10.95
CA ALA A 24 9.19 8.88 -11.82
C ALA A 24 10.64 8.48 -11.44
N THR A 25 10.89 8.19 -10.17
CA THR A 25 12.21 7.78 -9.66
C THR A 25 12.38 6.26 -9.72
N CYS A 26 11.42 5.51 -9.14
CA CYS A 26 11.58 4.07 -9.00
C CYS A 26 11.47 3.30 -10.33
N LEU A 27 10.78 3.85 -11.35
CA LEU A 27 10.67 3.24 -12.68
C LEU A 27 11.83 3.59 -13.61
N ALA A 28 12.49 4.74 -13.43
CA ALA A 28 13.53 5.22 -14.32
C ALA A 28 14.60 4.18 -14.69
N PRO A 29 15.20 3.42 -13.74
CA PRO A 29 16.24 2.44 -14.07
C PRO A 29 15.72 1.23 -14.85
N TYR A 30 14.42 0.93 -14.76
CA TYR A 30 13.80 -0.17 -15.50
C TYR A 30 13.39 0.29 -16.90
N ILE A 31 12.85 1.51 -17.04
CA ILE A 31 12.52 2.10 -18.33
C ILE A 31 13.77 2.27 -19.18
N ALA A 32 14.87 2.75 -18.60
CA ALA A 32 16.14 2.96 -19.33
C ALA A 32 16.76 1.66 -19.87
N LYS A 33 16.45 0.50 -19.28
CA LYS A 33 16.93 -0.82 -19.72
C LYS A 33 15.97 -1.54 -20.65
N LEU A 34 14.75 -1.05 -20.76
CA LEU A 34 13.70 -1.69 -21.53
C LEU A 34 13.99 -1.54 -23.04
N GLN A 35 13.97 -2.66 -23.75
CA GLN A 35 14.10 -2.65 -25.21
C GLN A 35 12.72 -2.54 -25.85
N PRO A 36 12.54 -1.71 -26.90
CA PRO A 36 11.28 -1.63 -27.60
C PRO A 36 10.92 -2.94 -28.26
N PRO A 37 9.64 -3.36 -28.22
CA PRO A 37 9.18 -4.54 -28.93
C PRO A 37 9.17 -4.25 -30.45
N LYS A 38 9.12 -5.32 -31.25
CA LYS A 38 8.88 -5.20 -32.70
C LYS A 38 7.43 -4.80 -33.01
N GLY A 39 6.50 -5.21 -32.14
CA GLY A 39 5.09 -4.89 -32.21
C GLY A 39 4.71 -3.69 -31.37
N ARG A 40 3.55 -3.75 -30.73
CA ARG A 40 2.96 -2.66 -29.92
C ARG A 40 3.47 -2.70 -28.48
N THR A 41 3.53 -1.54 -27.83
CA THR A 41 3.66 -1.41 -26.38
C THR A 41 2.30 -1.04 -25.79
N ILE A 42 1.71 -1.94 -25.03
CA ILE A 42 0.41 -1.78 -24.36
C ILE A 42 0.65 -1.56 -22.86
N VAL A 43 0.24 -0.42 -22.34
CA VAL A 43 0.35 -0.11 -20.91
C VAL A 43 -1.00 -0.31 -20.25
N ILE A 44 -1.05 -1.19 -19.26
CA ILE A 44 -2.25 -1.44 -18.45
C ILE A 44 -1.88 -1.34 -16.97
N GLY A 45 -2.88 -1.20 -16.12
CA GLY A 45 -2.58 -1.20 -14.68
C GLY A 45 -3.76 -0.78 -13.83
N ALA A 46 -3.58 -0.95 -12.52
CA ALA A 46 -4.51 -0.46 -11.52
C ALA A 46 -3.83 -0.25 -10.15
N GLY A 47 -4.32 0.74 -9.42
CA GLY A 47 -3.87 1.04 -8.07
C GLY A 47 -3.76 2.53 -7.79
N LYS A 48 -3.55 2.90 -6.53
CA LYS A 48 -3.44 4.30 -6.08
C LYS A 48 -2.28 5.04 -6.76
N ALA A 49 -1.15 4.36 -7.02
CA ALA A 49 0.02 4.93 -7.70
C ALA A 49 0.03 4.70 -9.22
N SER A 50 -0.87 3.87 -9.76
CA SER A 50 -0.75 3.37 -11.15
C SER A 50 -0.93 4.47 -12.20
N ALA A 51 -1.69 5.54 -11.93
CA ALA A 51 -1.77 6.70 -12.82
C ALA A 51 -0.43 7.46 -12.89
N ALA A 52 0.23 7.68 -11.75
CA ALA A 52 1.56 8.28 -11.70
C ALA A 52 2.64 7.37 -12.33
N MET A 53 2.49 6.03 -12.20
CA MET A 53 3.34 5.07 -12.91
C MET A 53 3.15 5.18 -14.42
N ALA A 54 1.91 5.28 -14.90
CA ALA A 54 1.59 5.47 -16.32
C ALA A 54 2.19 6.78 -16.84
N ARG A 55 2.05 7.86 -16.08
CA ARG A 55 2.67 9.15 -16.40
C ARG A 55 4.19 9.06 -16.51
N ALA A 56 4.84 8.39 -15.54
CA ALA A 56 6.28 8.20 -15.55
C ALA A 56 6.75 7.38 -16.77
N VAL A 57 6.00 6.35 -17.14
CA VAL A 57 6.28 5.57 -18.37
C VAL A 57 6.11 6.45 -19.61
N GLU A 58 5.02 7.20 -19.71
CA GLU A 58 4.77 8.07 -20.89
C GLU A 58 5.83 9.14 -21.06
N ASP A 59 6.32 9.72 -19.96
CA ASP A 59 7.32 10.79 -20.00
C ASP A 59 8.73 10.29 -20.34
N GLN A 60 9.07 9.06 -19.91
CA GLN A 60 10.42 8.53 -20.00
C GLN A 60 10.63 7.49 -21.12
N TRP A 61 9.53 6.93 -21.67
CA TRP A 61 9.59 5.96 -22.76
C TRP A 61 9.48 6.65 -24.12
N PRO A 62 10.56 6.68 -24.94
CA PRO A 62 10.60 7.49 -26.17
C PRO A 62 9.88 6.84 -27.37
N HIS A 63 9.36 5.61 -27.20
CA HIS A 63 8.73 4.84 -28.28
C HIS A 63 7.20 4.94 -28.24
N PRO A 64 6.50 4.58 -29.33
CA PRO A 64 5.05 4.52 -29.34
C PRO A 64 4.50 3.60 -28.25
N LEU A 65 3.44 4.05 -27.61
CA LEU A 65 2.67 3.28 -26.64
C LEU A 65 1.21 3.71 -26.67
N GLU A 66 0.36 2.84 -26.19
CA GLU A 66 -1.03 3.10 -25.87
C GLU A 66 -1.43 2.36 -24.58
N GLY A 67 -2.53 2.71 -23.96
CA GLY A 67 -2.90 1.99 -22.77
C GLY A 67 -4.16 2.47 -22.08
N LEU A 68 -4.48 1.77 -20.96
CA LEU A 68 -5.54 2.14 -20.04
C LEU A 68 -5.14 1.71 -18.62
N VAL A 69 -5.22 2.66 -17.68
CA VAL A 69 -4.90 2.44 -16.27
C VAL A 69 -6.06 2.92 -15.41
N VAL A 70 -6.36 2.17 -14.35
CA VAL A 70 -7.42 2.50 -13.39
C VAL A 70 -6.81 2.96 -12.07
N THR A 71 -7.26 4.11 -11.57
CA THR A 71 -6.85 4.61 -10.26
C THR A 71 -8.06 5.01 -9.40
N ARG A 72 -7.81 5.33 -8.13
CA ARG A 72 -8.84 5.85 -7.23
C ARG A 72 -9.24 7.27 -7.65
N TYR A 73 -10.50 7.65 -7.39
CA TYR A 73 -10.96 9.04 -7.54
C TYR A 73 -10.01 10.03 -6.84
N GLY A 74 -9.63 11.10 -7.54
CA GLY A 74 -8.71 12.14 -7.07
C GLY A 74 -7.22 11.77 -7.20
N TYR A 75 -6.89 10.58 -7.74
CA TYR A 75 -5.49 10.12 -7.93
C TYR A 75 -5.10 10.09 -9.41
N GLY A 76 -5.91 10.68 -10.29
CA GLY A 76 -5.63 10.77 -11.70
C GLY A 76 -4.39 11.59 -12.02
N GLU A 77 -3.72 11.25 -13.13
CA GLU A 77 -2.62 11.99 -13.75
C GLU A 77 -2.94 12.25 -15.23
N ALA A 78 -2.61 13.42 -15.70
CA ALA A 78 -2.83 13.76 -17.10
C ALA A 78 -1.81 13.02 -17.99
N CYS A 79 -2.26 12.00 -18.70
CA CYS A 79 -1.51 11.31 -19.75
C CYS A 79 -2.06 11.67 -21.14
N ARG A 80 -1.22 11.60 -22.17
CA ARG A 80 -1.57 11.94 -23.54
C ARG A 80 -1.96 10.73 -24.39
N LYS A 81 -1.39 9.56 -24.07
CA LYS A 81 -1.52 8.31 -24.85
C LYS A 81 -2.09 7.17 -24.02
N ILE A 82 -2.00 7.27 -22.70
CA ILE A 82 -2.55 6.30 -21.78
C ILE A 82 -3.82 6.89 -21.18
N GLU A 83 -4.94 6.23 -21.39
CA GLU A 83 -6.19 6.63 -20.76
C GLU A 83 -6.17 6.34 -19.27
N ILE A 84 -6.51 7.32 -18.45
CA ILE A 84 -6.64 7.16 -17.00
C ILE A 84 -8.13 7.17 -16.64
N VAL A 85 -8.57 6.08 -16.02
CA VAL A 85 -9.94 5.93 -15.51
C VAL A 85 -9.91 6.01 -13.99
N GLU A 86 -10.72 6.88 -13.42
CA GLU A 86 -10.90 6.94 -11.98
C GLU A 86 -12.13 6.12 -11.55
N ALA A 87 -11.98 5.35 -10.47
CA ALA A 87 -12.99 4.45 -9.93
C ALA A 87 -12.98 4.41 -8.40
N ALA A 88 -13.99 3.82 -7.80
CA ALA A 88 -14.14 3.75 -6.35
C ALA A 88 -13.17 2.75 -5.70
N HIS A 89 -12.68 3.15 -4.53
CA HIS A 89 -11.86 2.36 -3.61
C HIS A 89 -12.18 2.77 -2.17
N PRO A 90 -12.33 1.88 -1.18
CA PRO A 90 -12.04 0.42 -1.24
C PRO A 90 -13.20 -0.45 -1.75
N VAL A 91 -14.40 0.08 -1.91
CA VAL A 91 -15.55 -0.65 -2.44
C VAL A 91 -15.61 -0.44 -3.96
N PRO A 92 -15.53 -1.52 -4.77
CA PRO A 92 -15.53 -1.40 -6.22
C PRO A 92 -16.86 -0.88 -6.75
N ASP A 93 -16.81 -0.09 -7.84
CA ASP A 93 -17.95 0.45 -8.54
C ASP A 93 -18.03 -0.05 -10.00
N GLU A 94 -19.08 0.39 -10.71
CA GLU A 94 -19.31 0.02 -12.09
C GLU A 94 -18.26 0.61 -13.05
N LYS A 95 -17.69 1.78 -12.74
CA LYS A 95 -16.60 2.36 -13.53
C LYS A 95 -15.35 1.49 -13.48
N GLY A 96 -14.98 1.00 -12.28
CA GLY A 96 -13.88 0.06 -12.12
C GLY A 96 -14.12 -1.25 -12.85
N ARG A 97 -15.36 -1.80 -12.78
CA ARG A 97 -15.72 -3.01 -13.51
C ARG A 97 -15.61 -2.82 -15.03
N ALA A 98 -16.15 -1.74 -15.57
CA ALA A 98 -16.10 -1.43 -17.00
C ALA A 98 -14.65 -1.22 -17.48
N ALA A 99 -13.82 -0.50 -16.70
CA ALA A 99 -12.42 -0.30 -17.01
C ALA A 99 -11.63 -1.62 -16.98
N ALA A 100 -11.87 -2.49 -15.98
CA ALA A 100 -11.23 -3.81 -15.91
C ALA A 100 -11.60 -4.70 -17.12
N ARG A 101 -12.84 -4.63 -17.64
CA ARG A 101 -13.24 -5.30 -18.87
C ARG A 101 -12.43 -4.78 -20.05
N ARG A 102 -12.34 -3.46 -20.23
CA ARG A 102 -11.58 -2.82 -21.30
C ARG A 102 -10.08 -3.13 -21.22
N ILE A 103 -9.51 -3.26 -20.03
CA ILE A 103 -8.13 -3.72 -19.84
C ILE A 103 -7.97 -5.14 -20.37
N LEU A 104 -8.87 -6.05 -20.01
CA LEU A 104 -8.83 -7.43 -20.47
C LEU A 104 -8.95 -7.50 -22.01
N ASP A 105 -9.86 -6.72 -22.59
CA ASP A 105 -10.08 -6.67 -24.04
C ASP A 105 -8.84 -6.11 -24.78
N LYS A 106 -8.14 -5.10 -24.20
CA LYS A 106 -6.90 -4.54 -24.77
C LYS A 106 -5.74 -5.52 -24.86
N VAL A 107 -5.67 -6.50 -23.97
CA VAL A 107 -4.58 -7.48 -23.97
C VAL A 107 -4.95 -8.80 -24.66
N THR A 108 -6.19 -8.94 -25.11
CA THR A 108 -6.63 -10.13 -25.82
C THR A 108 -6.26 -10.06 -27.31
N GLY A 109 -5.74 -11.15 -27.87
CA GLY A 109 -5.38 -11.23 -29.30
C GLY A 109 -4.10 -10.50 -29.69
N LEU A 110 -3.19 -10.32 -28.75
CA LEU A 110 -1.85 -9.79 -28.99
C LEU A 110 -0.95 -10.81 -29.71
N SER A 111 0.16 -10.34 -30.28
CA SER A 111 1.17 -11.15 -30.95
C SER A 111 2.39 -11.41 -30.08
N PRO A 112 3.27 -12.36 -30.44
CA PRO A 112 4.54 -12.60 -29.74
C PRO A 112 5.51 -11.40 -29.78
N ASP A 113 5.31 -10.47 -30.72
CA ASP A 113 6.11 -9.28 -30.89
C ASP A 113 5.63 -8.09 -30.05
N ASP A 114 4.44 -8.21 -29.42
CA ASP A 114 3.87 -7.17 -28.57
C ASP A 114 4.43 -7.26 -27.14
N LEU A 115 4.43 -6.11 -26.45
CA LEU A 115 4.82 -5.95 -25.06
C LEU A 115 3.66 -5.38 -24.24
N VAL A 116 3.33 -6.02 -23.14
CA VAL A 116 2.41 -5.50 -22.12
C VAL A 116 3.21 -5.03 -20.92
N LEU A 117 3.10 -3.75 -20.58
CA LEU A 117 3.58 -3.19 -19.32
C LEU A 117 2.41 -3.12 -18.35
N CYS A 118 2.43 -3.93 -17.30
CA CYS A 118 1.38 -3.99 -16.29
C CYS A 118 1.84 -3.25 -15.02
N LEU A 119 1.19 -2.12 -14.71
CA LEU A 119 1.56 -1.20 -13.63
C LEU A 119 0.60 -1.38 -12.45
N ILE A 120 1.02 -2.10 -11.43
CA ILE A 120 0.18 -2.45 -10.28
C ILE A 120 0.71 -1.80 -9.00
N SER A 121 -0.22 -1.28 -8.19
CA SER A 121 0.09 -0.75 -6.87
C SER A 121 -1.04 -1.02 -5.89
N GLY A 122 -0.91 -0.57 -4.66
CA GLY A 122 -1.93 -0.70 -3.62
C GLY A 122 -3.32 -0.26 -4.07
N GLY A 123 -4.34 -0.97 -3.58
CA GLY A 123 -5.73 -0.73 -3.96
C GLY A 123 -6.20 -1.39 -5.26
N ALA A 124 -5.32 -1.98 -6.06
CA ALA A 124 -5.65 -2.63 -7.33
C ALA A 124 -6.72 -3.74 -7.20
N SER A 125 -6.81 -4.39 -6.04
CA SER A 125 -7.81 -5.44 -5.81
C SER A 125 -9.25 -4.94 -5.96
N ALA A 126 -9.56 -3.73 -5.51
CA ALA A 126 -10.87 -3.12 -5.68
C ALA A 126 -11.05 -2.53 -7.09
N LEU A 127 -10.02 -1.92 -7.63
CA LEU A 127 -10.05 -1.24 -8.93
C LEU A 127 -10.14 -2.20 -10.13
N LEU A 128 -9.57 -3.41 -10.03
CA LEU A 128 -9.71 -4.50 -11.02
C LEU A 128 -10.83 -5.49 -10.65
N ALA A 129 -12.01 -4.98 -10.38
CA ALA A 129 -13.15 -5.80 -9.96
C ALA A 129 -13.96 -6.34 -11.14
N LEU A 130 -13.39 -7.29 -11.90
CA LEU A 130 -14.07 -7.96 -12.99
C LEU A 130 -14.61 -9.34 -12.50
N PRO A 131 -15.94 -9.52 -12.32
CA PRO A 131 -16.51 -10.80 -11.93
C PRO A 131 -16.27 -11.90 -12.96
N ALA A 132 -16.17 -13.14 -12.50
CA ALA A 132 -16.18 -14.31 -13.36
C ALA A 132 -17.52 -14.42 -14.13
N PRO A 133 -17.55 -15.11 -15.28
CA PRO A 133 -18.78 -15.30 -16.04
C PRO A 133 -19.93 -15.87 -15.19
N GLY A 134 -21.11 -15.29 -15.28
CA GLY A 134 -22.27 -15.68 -14.49
C GLY A 134 -22.36 -15.05 -13.09
N LEU A 135 -21.35 -14.27 -12.68
CA LEU A 135 -21.35 -13.51 -11.43
C LEU A 135 -21.54 -12.02 -11.68
N THR A 136 -22.15 -11.35 -10.71
CA THR A 136 -22.32 -9.89 -10.71
C THR A 136 -21.30 -9.19 -9.82
N LEU A 137 -21.17 -7.88 -9.95
CA LEU A 137 -20.37 -7.07 -9.03
C LEU A 137 -20.94 -7.14 -7.60
N ALA A 138 -22.26 -7.16 -7.46
CA ALA A 138 -22.94 -7.29 -6.16
C ALA A 138 -22.56 -8.60 -5.46
N ASP A 139 -22.51 -9.73 -6.17
CA ASP A 139 -22.09 -11.03 -5.60
C ASP A 139 -20.68 -10.93 -4.99
N LYS A 140 -19.75 -10.27 -5.70
CA LYS A 140 -18.37 -10.06 -5.18
C LYS A 140 -18.34 -9.12 -3.98
N GLN A 141 -19.13 -8.06 -3.99
CA GLN A 141 -19.21 -7.11 -2.86
C GLN A 141 -19.78 -7.81 -1.62
N ASP A 142 -20.81 -8.65 -1.76
CA ASP A 142 -21.43 -9.39 -0.66
C ASP A 142 -20.43 -10.39 -0.03
N VAL A 143 -19.75 -11.18 -0.85
CA VAL A 143 -18.69 -12.08 -0.37
C VAL A 143 -17.58 -11.32 0.33
N ASN A 144 -17.09 -10.22 -0.25
CA ASN A 144 -16.03 -9.42 0.35
C ASN A 144 -16.44 -8.82 1.70
N ARG A 145 -17.70 -8.34 1.80
CA ARG A 145 -18.27 -7.80 3.04
C ARG A 145 -18.38 -8.88 4.14
N ALA A 146 -18.80 -10.09 3.75
CA ALA A 146 -18.88 -11.22 4.68
C ALA A 146 -17.49 -11.64 5.18
N LEU A 147 -16.49 -11.70 4.30
CA LEU A 147 -15.10 -12.00 4.66
C LEU A 147 -14.50 -10.98 5.63
N LEU A 148 -14.70 -9.69 5.37
CA LEU A 148 -14.26 -8.62 6.27
C LEU A 148 -14.88 -8.74 7.65
N LYS A 149 -16.16 -9.06 7.74
CA LYS A 149 -16.87 -9.26 9.01
C LYS A 149 -16.44 -10.52 9.75
N SER A 150 -15.95 -11.53 9.05
CA SER A 150 -15.57 -12.82 9.64
C SER A 150 -14.17 -12.82 10.28
N GLY A 151 -13.36 -11.79 10.02
CA GLY A 151 -11.97 -11.75 10.45
C GLY A 151 -11.04 -12.65 9.62
N ALA A 152 -11.45 -13.02 8.38
CA ALA A 152 -10.58 -13.74 7.46
C ALA A 152 -9.32 -12.94 7.14
N ASN A 153 -8.16 -13.60 7.14
CA ASN A 153 -6.91 -12.96 6.80
C ASN A 153 -6.81 -12.65 5.29
N ILE A 154 -5.84 -11.82 4.90
CA ILE A 154 -5.71 -11.34 3.53
C ILE A 154 -5.48 -12.47 2.50
N VAL A 155 -4.78 -13.54 2.89
CA VAL A 155 -4.54 -14.70 2.02
C VAL A 155 -5.84 -15.42 1.71
N GLU A 156 -6.66 -15.67 2.73
CA GLU A 156 -7.98 -16.30 2.59
C GLU A 156 -8.96 -15.43 1.79
N MET A 157 -8.95 -14.11 2.06
CA MET A 157 -9.74 -13.17 1.27
C MET A 157 -9.33 -13.19 -0.21
N ASN A 158 -8.02 -13.21 -0.51
CA ASN A 158 -7.53 -13.25 -1.87
C ASN A 158 -7.81 -14.58 -2.56
N THR A 159 -7.85 -15.70 -1.84
CA THR A 159 -8.27 -17.01 -2.38
C THR A 159 -9.66 -16.88 -3.04
N LEU A 160 -10.63 -16.31 -2.33
CA LEU A 160 -11.97 -16.08 -2.90
C LEU A 160 -11.96 -15.02 -4.00
N ARG A 161 -11.26 -13.89 -3.80
CA ARG A 161 -11.18 -12.81 -4.79
C ARG A 161 -10.65 -13.27 -6.13
N LYS A 162 -9.68 -14.19 -6.16
CA LYS A 162 -9.09 -14.76 -7.37
C LYS A 162 -10.07 -15.69 -8.08
N HIS A 163 -10.71 -16.61 -7.36
CA HIS A 163 -11.62 -17.61 -7.93
C HIS A 163 -12.98 -17.04 -8.37
N LEU A 164 -13.34 -15.85 -7.90
CA LEU A 164 -14.54 -15.10 -8.34
C LEU A 164 -14.24 -14.03 -9.41
N SER A 165 -13.09 -14.12 -10.10
CA SER A 165 -12.63 -13.05 -11.00
C SER A 165 -12.19 -13.58 -12.36
N SER A 166 -12.48 -12.82 -13.41
CA SER A 166 -11.97 -13.04 -14.78
C SER A 166 -10.56 -12.47 -15.01
N ILE A 167 -9.98 -11.73 -14.05
CA ILE A 167 -8.76 -10.95 -14.30
C ILE A 167 -7.65 -11.20 -13.26
N LYS A 168 -7.99 -11.74 -12.07
CA LYS A 168 -7.06 -11.98 -10.96
C LYS A 168 -6.44 -13.36 -11.01
N GLY A 169 -5.45 -13.63 -10.11
CA GLY A 169 -4.82 -14.94 -9.99
C GLY A 169 -4.15 -15.40 -11.29
N GLY A 170 -3.42 -14.52 -11.97
CA GLY A 170 -2.70 -14.81 -13.21
C GLY A 170 -3.54 -14.75 -14.50
N ARG A 171 -4.87 -14.62 -14.41
CA ARG A 171 -5.76 -14.64 -15.60
C ARG A 171 -5.50 -13.49 -16.57
N LEU A 172 -5.11 -12.31 -16.08
CA LEU A 172 -4.74 -11.18 -16.93
C LEU A 172 -3.52 -11.48 -17.79
N ALA A 173 -2.51 -12.13 -17.22
CA ALA A 173 -1.32 -12.54 -17.96
C ALA A 173 -1.63 -13.64 -18.99
N ILE A 174 -2.51 -14.57 -18.65
CA ILE A 174 -2.98 -15.59 -19.63
C ILE A 174 -3.70 -14.94 -20.81
N ALA A 175 -4.55 -13.95 -20.57
CA ALA A 175 -5.27 -13.24 -21.62
C ALA A 175 -4.33 -12.44 -22.55
N ALA A 176 -3.17 -12.01 -22.06
CA ALA A 176 -2.16 -11.30 -22.82
C ALA A 176 -1.30 -12.20 -23.71
N GLN A 177 -1.42 -13.54 -23.58
CA GLN A 177 -0.61 -14.45 -24.39
C GLN A 177 -0.94 -14.32 -25.88
N PRO A 178 0.08 -14.46 -26.78
CA PRO A 178 1.49 -14.81 -26.53
C PRO A 178 2.44 -13.59 -26.34
N ALA A 179 1.94 -12.39 -26.06
CA ALA A 179 2.77 -11.21 -25.83
C ALA A 179 3.72 -11.39 -24.62
N ARG A 180 4.82 -10.64 -24.59
CA ARG A 180 5.65 -10.53 -23.39
C ARG A 180 4.94 -9.62 -22.37
N VAL A 181 4.89 -10.06 -21.10
CA VAL A 181 4.28 -9.28 -20.02
C VAL A 181 5.35 -8.90 -18.99
N LEU A 182 5.52 -7.60 -18.76
CA LEU A 182 6.34 -7.05 -17.68
C LEU A 182 5.44 -6.40 -16.66
N SER A 183 5.38 -6.96 -15.47
CA SER A 183 4.61 -6.41 -14.34
C SER A 183 5.53 -5.65 -13.41
N TRP A 184 5.32 -4.35 -13.29
CA TRP A 184 6.02 -3.49 -12.36
C TRP A 184 5.10 -3.15 -11.20
N LEU A 185 5.53 -3.53 -9.98
CA LEU A 185 4.72 -3.45 -8.79
C LEU A 185 5.32 -2.47 -7.78
N ILE A 186 4.48 -1.60 -7.23
CA ILE A 186 4.75 -0.85 -5.99
C ILE A 186 4.00 -1.58 -4.88
N SER A 187 4.75 -2.08 -3.90
CA SER A 187 4.20 -2.91 -2.83
C SER A 187 3.73 -2.07 -1.65
N ASP A 188 2.52 -2.37 -1.17
CA ASP A 188 1.96 -1.90 0.10
C ASP A 188 1.52 -3.08 0.98
N VAL A 189 2.05 -4.29 0.72
CA VAL A 189 1.68 -5.49 1.47
C VAL A 189 2.87 -6.07 2.21
N PRO A 190 2.67 -6.72 3.36
CA PRO A 190 3.72 -7.39 4.09
C PRO A 190 4.44 -8.44 3.22
N ASN A 191 5.76 -8.51 3.36
CA ASN A 191 6.63 -9.45 2.63
C ASN A 191 6.64 -9.30 1.10
N ASP A 192 6.08 -8.23 0.56
CA ASP A 192 6.10 -7.91 -0.88
C ASP A 192 5.59 -9.05 -1.78
N ASP A 193 4.60 -9.85 -1.33
CA ASP A 193 4.07 -10.98 -2.10
C ASP A 193 3.26 -10.50 -3.32
N PRO A 194 3.75 -10.72 -4.56
CA PRO A 194 3.04 -10.29 -5.76
C PRO A 194 1.67 -10.98 -5.93
N GLY A 195 1.47 -12.14 -5.30
CA GLY A 195 0.19 -12.85 -5.29
C GLY A 195 -0.88 -12.17 -4.44
N VAL A 196 -0.48 -11.28 -3.53
CA VAL A 196 -1.36 -10.47 -2.67
C VAL A 196 -1.65 -9.12 -3.31
N ILE A 197 -0.64 -8.47 -3.90
CA ILE A 197 -0.78 -7.15 -4.54
C ILE A 197 -1.79 -7.23 -5.69
N GLY A 198 -2.89 -6.48 -5.59
CA GLY A 198 -3.97 -6.52 -6.58
C GLY A 198 -4.67 -7.88 -6.72
N SER A 199 -4.42 -8.83 -5.80
CA SER A 199 -4.80 -10.25 -5.89
C SER A 199 -4.11 -10.97 -7.07
N GLY A 200 -2.88 -10.61 -7.40
CA GLY A 200 -2.00 -11.29 -8.34
C GLY A 200 -2.54 -11.40 -9.78
N PRO A 201 -2.87 -10.31 -10.48
CA PRO A 201 -3.45 -10.43 -11.81
C PRO A 201 -2.53 -11.05 -12.86
N THR A 202 -1.21 -10.96 -12.65
CA THR A 202 -0.18 -11.42 -13.59
C THR A 202 0.76 -12.51 -13.04
N VAL A 203 0.46 -13.04 -11.86
CA VAL A 203 1.29 -14.09 -11.24
C VAL A 203 0.48 -15.35 -10.99
N PRO A 204 1.12 -16.54 -10.96
CA PRO A 204 0.43 -17.80 -10.73
C PRO A 204 -0.23 -17.83 -9.35
N ASP A 205 -1.32 -18.57 -9.24
CA ASP A 205 -2.08 -18.78 -8.01
C ASP A 205 -1.89 -20.19 -7.47
N ARG A 206 -1.44 -20.30 -6.23
CA ARG A 206 -1.27 -21.60 -5.56
C ARG A 206 -2.57 -22.18 -5.03
N THR A 207 -3.62 -21.34 -4.88
CA THR A 207 -4.91 -21.74 -4.30
C THR A 207 -5.86 -22.30 -5.37
N THR A 208 -6.87 -23.04 -4.95
CA THR A 208 -7.82 -23.76 -5.80
C THR A 208 -9.27 -23.36 -5.52
N PHE A 209 -10.19 -23.75 -6.41
CA PHE A 209 -11.65 -23.61 -6.12
C PHE A 209 -12.05 -24.36 -4.84
N ALA A 210 -11.41 -25.48 -4.55
CA ALA A 210 -11.64 -26.24 -3.32
C ALA A 210 -11.22 -25.44 -2.08
N ASP A 211 -10.06 -24.74 -2.14
CA ASP A 211 -9.61 -23.85 -1.06
C ASP A 211 -10.59 -22.69 -0.86
N ALA A 212 -11.14 -22.13 -1.93
CA ALA A 212 -12.14 -21.07 -1.84
C ALA A 212 -13.41 -21.55 -1.11
N LEU A 213 -13.88 -22.76 -1.40
CA LEU A 213 -15.02 -23.37 -0.66
C LEU A 213 -14.65 -23.64 0.80
N ALA A 214 -13.41 -24.11 1.06
CA ALA A 214 -12.94 -24.37 2.43
C ALA A 214 -12.90 -23.10 3.28
N VAL A 215 -12.50 -21.95 2.70
CA VAL A 215 -12.54 -20.65 3.40
C VAL A 215 -14.00 -20.28 3.76
N LEU A 216 -14.94 -20.41 2.84
CA LEU A 216 -16.37 -20.15 3.12
C LEU A 216 -16.88 -21.03 4.27
N ALA A 217 -16.54 -22.32 4.24
CA ALA A 217 -16.94 -23.28 5.28
C ALA A 217 -16.30 -22.94 6.65
N LYS A 218 -15.00 -22.63 6.68
CA LYS A 218 -14.26 -22.23 7.90
C LYS A 218 -14.94 -21.10 8.64
N TYR A 219 -15.37 -20.07 7.89
CA TYR A 219 -15.98 -18.87 8.47
C TYR A 219 -17.52 -18.92 8.48
N ARG A 220 -18.11 -20.06 8.11
CA ARG A 220 -19.57 -20.25 8.03
C ARG A 220 -20.27 -19.17 7.21
N ILE A 221 -19.63 -18.76 6.12
CA ILE A 221 -20.17 -17.75 5.22
C ILE A 221 -21.11 -18.42 4.21
N GLU A 222 -22.36 -17.96 4.20
CA GLU A 222 -23.33 -18.35 3.18
C GLU A 222 -23.23 -17.37 1.98
N PRO A 223 -22.58 -17.77 0.87
CA PRO A 223 -22.44 -16.90 -0.29
C PRO A 223 -23.74 -16.88 -1.11
N PRO A 224 -23.92 -15.88 -2.00
CA PRO A 224 -24.98 -15.92 -3.03
C PRO A 224 -24.97 -17.25 -3.79
N ALA A 225 -26.15 -17.72 -4.21
CA ALA A 225 -26.30 -19.01 -4.90
C ALA A 225 -25.42 -19.11 -6.16
N ALA A 226 -25.32 -18.01 -6.94
CA ALA A 226 -24.47 -17.95 -8.12
C ALA A 226 -22.98 -18.19 -7.79
N VAL A 227 -22.49 -17.63 -6.68
CA VAL A 227 -21.12 -17.81 -6.19
C VAL A 227 -20.88 -19.26 -5.79
N ARG A 228 -21.79 -19.86 -5.02
CA ARG A 228 -21.70 -21.27 -4.61
C ARG A 228 -21.62 -22.19 -5.83
N THR A 229 -22.54 -22.01 -6.79
CA THR A 229 -22.60 -22.80 -8.03
C THR A 229 -21.32 -22.64 -8.84
N HIS A 230 -20.82 -21.40 -8.97
CA HIS A 230 -19.57 -21.12 -9.68
C HIS A 230 -18.37 -21.87 -9.07
N LEU A 231 -18.20 -21.81 -7.75
CA LEU A 231 -17.10 -22.48 -7.07
C LEU A 231 -17.23 -24.02 -7.16
N GLN A 232 -18.45 -24.57 -7.02
CA GLN A 232 -18.70 -26.01 -7.17
C GLN A 232 -18.39 -26.52 -8.59
N ARG A 233 -18.77 -25.75 -9.61
CA ARG A 233 -18.42 -26.06 -11.00
C ARG A 233 -16.90 -26.03 -11.24
N GLY A 234 -16.18 -25.08 -10.57
CA GLY A 234 -14.73 -25.05 -10.59
C GLY A 234 -14.11 -26.31 -9.98
N VAL A 235 -14.59 -26.76 -8.82
CA VAL A 235 -14.15 -28.02 -8.19
C VAL A 235 -14.47 -29.23 -9.07
N ALA A 236 -15.58 -29.23 -9.79
CA ALA A 236 -15.95 -30.28 -10.73
C ALA A 236 -15.14 -30.28 -12.05
N GLY A 237 -14.25 -29.27 -12.24
CA GLY A 237 -13.44 -29.14 -13.47
C GLY A 237 -14.20 -28.56 -14.68
N GLU A 238 -15.41 -28.06 -14.48
CA GLU A 238 -16.21 -27.42 -15.54
C GLU A 238 -15.77 -25.97 -15.83
N ILE A 239 -15.03 -25.36 -14.93
CA ILE A 239 -14.44 -24.04 -15.06
C ILE A 239 -12.93 -24.20 -14.90
N GLU A 240 -12.19 -23.58 -15.82
CA GLU A 240 -10.74 -23.62 -15.79
C GLU A 240 -10.18 -22.99 -14.49
N GLU A 241 -9.27 -23.72 -13.86
CA GLU A 241 -8.60 -23.26 -12.65
C GLU A 241 -7.69 -22.05 -12.93
N THR A 242 -7.36 -21.26 -11.91
CA THR A 242 -6.32 -20.24 -12.03
C THR A 242 -4.98 -20.87 -12.44
N PRO A 243 -4.16 -20.19 -13.28
CA PRO A 243 -2.85 -20.73 -13.67
C PRO A 243 -1.98 -20.97 -12.43
N LYS A 244 -1.35 -22.15 -12.38
CA LYS A 244 -0.54 -22.62 -11.25
C LYS A 244 0.94 -22.30 -11.46
N PRO A 245 1.77 -22.31 -10.41
CA PRO A 245 3.23 -22.26 -10.55
C PRO A 245 3.71 -23.32 -11.55
N GLY A 246 4.53 -22.91 -12.53
CA GLY A 246 5.01 -23.77 -13.60
C GLY A 246 4.10 -23.86 -14.83
N ASP A 247 2.98 -23.14 -14.87
CA ASP A 247 2.15 -23.06 -16.08
C ASP A 247 2.97 -22.45 -17.24
N PRO A 248 3.15 -23.21 -18.37
CA PRO A 248 3.98 -22.77 -19.48
C PRO A 248 3.46 -21.48 -20.15
N ARG A 249 2.17 -21.17 -20.01
CA ARG A 249 1.59 -19.94 -20.52
C ARG A 249 2.10 -18.70 -19.81
N LEU A 250 2.68 -18.83 -18.60
CA LEU A 250 3.32 -17.74 -17.87
C LEU A 250 4.83 -17.60 -18.11
N ALA A 251 5.41 -18.39 -19.02
CA ALA A 251 6.86 -18.38 -19.30
C ALA A 251 7.39 -17.04 -19.82
N ARG A 252 6.52 -16.18 -20.40
CA ARG A 252 6.87 -14.85 -20.90
C ARG A 252 6.43 -13.71 -19.98
N VAL A 253 6.14 -14.03 -18.73
CA VAL A 253 5.73 -13.07 -17.70
C VAL A 253 6.89 -12.83 -16.74
N GLU A 254 7.26 -11.57 -16.57
CA GLU A 254 8.27 -11.14 -15.61
C GLU A 254 7.64 -10.16 -14.63
N THR A 255 7.86 -10.34 -13.33
CA THR A 255 7.33 -9.49 -12.27
C THR A 255 8.47 -8.88 -11.48
N ILE A 256 8.46 -7.55 -11.34
CA ILE A 256 9.51 -6.77 -10.68
C ILE A 256 8.89 -5.85 -9.64
N MET A 257 9.37 -5.93 -8.40
CA MET A 257 9.09 -4.92 -7.37
C MET A 257 9.94 -3.69 -7.63
N VAL A 258 9.32 -2.60 -8.08
CA VAL A 258 10.02 -1.34 -8.38
C VAL A 258 10.15 -0.44 -7.17
N ALA A 259 9.21 -0.50 -6.22
CA ALA A 259 9.28 0.13 -4.92
C ALA A 259 8.66 -0.75 -3.83
N THR A 260 9.25 -0.71 -2.65
CA THR A 260 8.82 -1.45 -1.45
C THR A 260 9.00 -0.60 -0.20
N PRO A 261 8.28 -0.88 0.88
CA PRO A 261 8.48 -0.21 2.17
C PRO A 261 9.96 -0.25 2.61
N LYS A 262 10.61 -1.40 2.46
CA LYS A 262 12.03 -1.59 2.80
C LYS A 262 12.94 -0.60 2.07
N ARG A 263 12.81 -0.46 0.74
CA ARG A 263 13.64 0.47 -0.05
C ARG A 263 13.43 1.92 0.37
N SER A 264 12.21 2.30 0.73
CA SER A 264 11.88 3.63 1.24
C SER A 264 12.55 3.90 2.58
N LEU A 265 12.50 2.94 3.51
CA LEU A 265 13.21 3.05 4.79
C LEU A 265 14.73 3.09 4.61
N GLU A 266 15.29 2.31 3.68
CA GLU A 266 16.72 2.32 3.36
C GLU A 266 17.17 3.69 2.80
N ALA A 267 16.33 4.36 2.00
CA ALA A 267 16.60 5.70 1.51
C ALA A 267 16.64 6.73 2.65
N ALA A 268 15.68 6.68 3.57
CA ALA A 268 15.68 7.51 4.77
C ALA A 268 16.92 7.21 5.65
N ALA A 269 17.26 5.94 5.83
CA ALA A 269 18.44 5.53 6.59
C ALA A 269 19.75 6.06 5.98
N ALA A 270 19.85 6.12 4.66
CA ALA A 270 21.00 6.69 3.97
C ALA A 270 21.17 8.19 4.28
N ILE A 271 20.07 8.96 4.27
CA ILE A 271 20.09 10.39 4.66
C ILE A 271 20.48 10.55 6.13
N ALA A 272 19.91 9.75 7.04
CA ALA A 272 20.25 9.80 8.47
C ALA A 272 21.74 9.52 8.70
N LYS A 273 22.30 8.48 8.08
CA LYS A 273 23.71 8.13 8.17
C LYS A 273 24.62 9.24 7.61
N ALA A 274 24.24 9.83 6.47
CA ALA A 274 25.00 10.94 5.87
C ALA A 274 25.05 12.18 6.78
N ARG A 275 24.03 12.34 7.66
CA ARG A 275 24.00 13.39 8.70
C ARG A 275 24.61 12.97 10.04
N GLY A 276 25.30 11.84 10.09
CA GLY A 276 26.03 11.37 11.27
C GLY A 276 25.20 10.71 12.35
N LEU A 277 23.93 10.32 12.04
CA LEU A 277 23.07 9.59 12.97
C LEU A 277 23.40 8.09 12.94
N GLU A 278 23.28 7.46 14.09
CA GLU A 278 23.12 6.02 14.18
C GLU A 278 21.68 5.63 13.78
N VAL A 279 21.51 4.56 13.00
CA VAL A 279 20.20 4.12 12.51
C VAL A 279 19.87 2.75 13.04
N LEU A 280 18.73 2.66 13.72
CA LEU A 280 18.12 1.41 14.14
C LEU A 280 16.89 1.12 13.27
N MET A 281 16.98 0.09 12.42
CA MET A 281 15.86 -0.38 11.60
C MET A 281 15.10 -1.47 12.36
N LEU A 282 13.81 -1.27 12.64
CA LEU A 282 12.98 -2.26 13.34
C LEU A 282 12.24 -3.19 12.37
N GLY A 283 12.13 -2.82 11.10
CA GLY A 283 11.44 -3.59 10.08
C GLY A 283 10.49 -2.73 9.25
N ASP A 284 10.05 -3.29 8.16
CA ASP A 284 9.19 -2.65 7.14
C ASP A 284 7.78 -3.27 7.08
N ASN A 285 7.50 -4.25 7.95
CA ASN A 285 6.26 -5.04 7.97
C ASN A 285 5.67 -5.16 9.38
N LEU A 286 5.82 -4.13 10.22
CA LEU A 286 5.27 -4.15 11.57
C LEU A 286 3.75 -4.02 11.53
N GLU A 287 3.07 -4.99 12.15
CA GLU A 287 1.62 -5.09 12.29
C GLU A 287 1.20 -5.00 13.77
N GLY A 288 -0.09 -4.93 14.01
CA GLY A 288 -0.68 -4.92 15.35
C GLY A 288 -1.38 -3.60 15.68
N GLU A 289 -1.78 -3.46 16.93
CA GLU A 289 -2.52 -2.28 17.40
C GLU A 289 -1.61 -1.05 17.47
N ALA A 290 -2.00 0.03 16.78
CA ALA A 290 -1.19 1.23 16.61
C ALA A 290 -0.72 1.83 17.94
N ARG A 291 -1.62 1.97 18.93
CA ARG A 291 -1.28 2.54 20.24
C ARG A 291 -0.31 1.66 21.06
N GLU A 292 -0.40 0.34 20.89
CA GLU A 292 0.50 -0.59 21.59
C GLU A 292 1.91 -0.51 21.02
N LEU A 293 2.01 -0.48 19.69
CA LEU A 293 3.28 -0.33 18.99
C LEU A 293 3.94 1.03 19.29
N GLY A 294 3.17 2.13 19.29
CA GLY A 294 3.67 3.46 19.62
C GLY A 294 4.26 3.50 21.04
N ALA A 295 3.53 2.97 22.01
CA ALA A 295 4.01 2.87 23.39
C ALA A 295 5.26 1.97 23.53
N ALA A 296 5.37 0.90 22.73
CA ALA A 296 6.54 0.02 22.72
C ALA A 296 7.78 0.74 22.14
N HIS A 297 7.62 1.48 21.04
CA HIS A 297 8.71 2.26 20.44
C HIS A 297 9.17 3.40 21.35
N ALA A 298 8.24 4.08 22.06
CA ALA A 298 8.63 5.06 23.08
C ALA A 298 9.49 4.46 24.18
N ARG A 299 9.13 3.29 24.73
CA ARG A 299 9.96 2.60 25.73
C ARG A 299 11.36 2.30 25.20
N GLN A 300 11.46 1.82 23.97
CA GLN A 300 12.74 1.57 23.31
C GLN A 300 13.55 2.86 23.13
N ALA A 301 12.90 3.96 22.72
CA ALA A 301 13.53 5.27 22.58
C ALA A 301 14.06 5.79 23.93
N LEU A 302 13.29 5.63 25.01
CA LEU A 302 13.72 5.99 26.38
C LEU A 302 14.94 5.17 26.85
N ASP A 303 14.98 3.87 26.54
CA ASP A 303 16.12 3.02 26.85
C ASP A 303 17.37 3.43 26.08
N LEU A 304 17.22 3.76 24.80
CA LEU A 304 18.31 4.27 23.96
C LEU A 304 18.79 5.65 24.41
N ALA A 305 17.90 6.56 24.79
CA ALA A 305 18.25 7.87 25.32
C ALA A 305 19.10 7.77 26.58
N ARG A 306 18.77 6.85 27.51
CA ARG A 306 19.59 6.58 28.70
C ARG A 306 20.98 6.04 28.38
N ARG A 307 21.13 5.24 27.32
CA ARG A 307 22.44 4.71 26.87
C ARG A 307 23.22 5.77 26.10
N ALA A 308 22.56 6.54 25.23
CA ALA A 308 23.18 7.59 24.42
C ALA A 308 23.64 8.81 25.24
N ALA A 309 23.21 8.96 26.48
CA ALA A 309 23.70 9.99 27.40
C ALA A 309 25.17 9.79 27.83
N LYS A 310 25.82 8.67 27.45
CA LYS A 310 27.22 8.38 27.73
C LYS A 310 28.09 8.74 26.53
N PRO A 311 29.24 9.44 26.69
CA PRO A 311 30.15 9.75 25.59
C PRO A 311 30.68 8.49 24.86
N PRO A 312 30.88 8.52 23.53
CA PRO A 312 30.57 9.61 22.60
C PRO A 312 29.05 9.67 22.29
N ILE A 313 28.44 10.85 22.52
CA ILE A 313 27.03 11.08 22.26
C ILE A 313 26.82 11.15 20.74
N LYS A 314 26.11 10.18 20.17
CA LYS A 314 25.65 10.21 18.78
C LYS A 314 24.13 10.23 18.75
N PRO A 315 23.50 11.11 17.96
CA PRO A 315 22.07 11.04 17.73
C PRO A 315 21.70 9.69 17.07
N ILE A 316 20.57 9.14 17.49
CA ILE A 316 20.05 7.87 16.98
C ILE A 316 18.70 8.15 16.32
N VAL A 317 18.40 7.48 15.22
CA VAL A 317 17.05 7.42 14.68
C VAL A 317 16.58 5.97 14.60
N ILE A 318 15.40 5.71 15.15
CA ILE A 318 14.66 4.47 14.96
C ILE A 318 13.79 4.66 13.72
N LEU A 319 13.87 3.73 12.76
CA LEU A 319 13.04 3.73 11.57
C LEU A 319 12.22 2.43 11.52
N SER A 320 10.94 2.55 11.18
CA SER A 320 10.07 1.41 10.94
C SER A 320 8.98 1.72 9.92
N GLY A 321 8.44 0.67 9.33
CA GLY A 321 7.29 0.70 8.43
C GLY A 321 6.29 -0.40 8.76
N GLY A 322 5.35 -0.64 7.89
CA GLY A 322 4.32 -1.65 8.04
C GLY A 322 2.92 -1.04 8.09
N GLU A 323 1.92 -1.83 8.47
CA GLU A 323 0.52 -1.42 8.51
C GLU A 323 -0.12 -1.83 9.83
N THR A 324 -0.35 -0.84 10.71
CA THR A 324 -1.01 -1.08 12.01
C THR A 324 -2.53 -0.98 11.89
N THR A 325 -3.22 -1.50 12.89
CA THR A 325 -4.67 -1.44 13.03
C THR A 325 -5.07 -0.50 14.18
N VAL A 326 -6.29 0.00 14.13
CA VAL A 326 -6.91 0.79 15.20
C VAL A 326 -8.21 0.12 15.61
N THR A 327 -8.30 -0.26 16.88
CA THR A 327 -9.56 -0.65 17.49
C THR A 327 -10.35 0.60 17.85
N LEU A 328 -11.44 0.86 17.14
CA LEU A 328 -12.31 2.01 17.43
C LEU A 328 -13.03 1.82 18.76
N ARG A 329 -12.78 2.73 19.70
CA ARG A 329 -13.37 2.75 21.06
C ARG A 329 -14.21 4.00 21.29
N GLY A 330 -13.86 5.09 20.59
CA GLY A 330 -14.47 6.39 20.68
C GLY A 330 -15.11 6.85 19.37
N LYS A 331 -15.32 8.16 19.28
CA LYS A 331 -15.95 8.84 18.13
C LYS A 331 -15.04 9.91 17.53
N GLY A 332 -13.81 10.01 18.01
CA GLY A 332 -12.83 10.99 17.58
C GLY A 332 -12.41 10.79 16.13
N ARG A 333 -11.68 11.79 15.62
CA ARG A 333 -11.10 11.80 14.26
C ARG A 333 -9.67 11.29 14.32
N GLY A 334 -9.32 10.36 13.43
CA GLY A 334 -7.94 9.88 13.40
C GLY A 334 -7.71 8.79 12.37
N GLY A 335 -6.47 8.36 12.33
CA GLY A 335 -5.97 7.26 11.55
C GLY A 335 -4.92 6.50 12.35
N ARG A 336 -4.34 5.47 11.77
CA ARG A 336 -3.39 4.59 12.46
C ARG A 336 -2.07 5.30 12.81
N ASN A 337 -1.63 6.25 11.98
CA ASN A 337 -0.37 6.95 12.22
C ASN A 337 -0.48 7.99 13.34
N VAL A 338 -1.56 8.77 13.39
CA VAL A 338 -1.78 9.72 14.51
C VAL A 338 -2.12 8.99 15.81
N GLU A 339 -2.80 7.84 15.77
CA GLU A 339 -3.05 6.97 16.94
C GLU A 339 -1.73 6.43 17.50
N TYR A 340 -0.86 5.87 16.64
CA TYR A 340 0.47 5.41 16.99
C TYR A 340 1.30 6.54 17.62
N LEU A 341 1.34 7.69 16.95
CA LEU A 341 2.20 8.81 17.34
C LEU A 341 1.75 9.46 18.65
N LEU A 342 0.43 9.58 18.89
CA LEU A 342 -0.10 10.10 20.16
C LEU A 342 0.25 9.14 21.33
N ALA A 343 0.11 7.84 21.11
CA ALA A 343 0.51 6.84 22.12
C ALA A 343 2.02 6.87 22.39
N GLU A 344 2.85 7.05 21.36
CA GLU A 344 4.29 7.22 21.49
C GLU A 344 4.64 8.49 22.29
N ALA A 345 4.02 9.64 21.97
CA ALA A 345 4.23 10.89 22.68
C ALA A 345 3.84 10.78 24.16
N ILE A 346 2.70 10.14 24.48
CA ILE A 346 2.24 9.90 25.86
C ILE A 346 3.25 9.04 26.61
N ALA A 347 3.71 7.95 26.01
CA ALA A 347 4.66 7.04 26.67
C ALA A 347 6.08 7.64 26.80
N ALA A 348 6.48 8.56 25.91
CA ALA A 348 7.72 9.31 26.00
C ALA A 348 7.70 10.38 27.11
N GLN A 349 6.52 10.76 27.61
CA GLN A 349 6.31 11.66 28.75
C GLN A 349 7.00 13.02 28.65
N GLY A 350 7.15 13.57 27.44
CA GLY A 350 7.84 14.84 27.23
C GLY A 350 9.36 14.79 27.53
N THR A 351 9.97 13.63 27.44
CA THR A 351 11.41 13.46 27.64
C THR A 351 12.17 14.32 26.65
N ALA A 352 13.04 15.20 27.16
CA ALA A 352 13.91 16.03 26.33
C ALA A 352 14.78 15.15 25.42
N GLY A 353 14.94 15.58 24.17
CA GLY A 353 15.77 14.87 23.22
C GLY A 353 15.08 13.70 22.49
N ILE A 354 13.77 13.58 22.60
CA ILE A 354 12.99 12.58 21.84
C ILE A 354 11.92 13.29 20.99
N TRP A 355 11.93 13.04 19.69
CA TRP A 355 10.95 13.53 18.72
C TRP A 355 10.47 12.37 17.87
N GLY A 356 9.25 12.43 17.35
CA GLY A 356 8.73 11.39 16.47
C GLY A 356 7.94 11.94 15.30
N LEU A 357 7.93 11.18 14.21
CA LEU A 357 7.09 11.36 13.03
C LEU A 357 6.49 10.03 12.65
N ALA A 358 5.19 10.01 12.39
CA ALA A 358 4.52 8.88 11.78
C ALA A 358 3.57 9.37 10.68
N ALA A 359 3.61 8.71 9.51
CA ALA A 359 2.81 9.11 8.38
C ALA A 359 2.56 7.95 7.40
N ASP A 360 1.38 7.95 6.77
CA ASP A 360 1.11 7.13 5.60
C ASP A 360 1.80 7.73 4.36
N THR A 361 2.47 6.88 3.60
CA THR A 361 3.18 7.32 2.40
C THR A 361 2.26 7.69 1.25
N ASP A 362 0.97 7.34 1.29
CA ASP A 362 -0.01 7.76 0.28
C ASP A 362 -0.60 9.16 0.53
N GLY A 363 -0.32 9.75 1.70
CA GLY A 363 -0.73 11.11 2.07
C GLY A 363 -2.07 11.20 2.79
N VAL A 364 -2.69 10.05 3.15
CA VAL A 364 -4.00 9.98 3.79
C VAL A 364 -3.95 9.03 4.99
N ASP A 365 -4.10 9.55 6.19
CA ASP A 365 -4.17 8.74 7.41
C ASP A 365 -5.63 8.50 7.83
N GLY A 366 -6.11 7.29 7.61
CA GLY A 366 -7.51 6.94 7.85
C GLY A 366 -8.46 7.60 6.83
N ALA A 367 -9.33 8.50 7.30
CA ALA A 367 -10.27 9.26 6.48
C ALA A 367 -9.88 10.75 6.33
N GLU A 368 -8.77 11.15 6.92
CA GLU A 368 -8.36 12.55 7.04
C GLU A 368 -7.33 12.93 5.96
N ASP A 369 -7.40 14.18 5.48
CA ASP A 369 -6.51 14.71 4.45
C ASP A 369 -5.13 15.14 5.02
N ILE A 370 -4.56 14.29 5.88
CA ILE A 370 -3.21 14.41 6.42
C ILE A 370 -2.46 13.11 6.21
N ALA A 371 -1.17 13.19 5.98
CA ALA A 371 -0.32 11.99 5.94
C ALA A 371 -0.11 11.40 7.35
N GLY A 372 -0.04 12.25 8.36
CA GLY A 372 0.25 11.91 9.74
C GLY A 372 0.59 13.14 10.57
N ALA A 373 1.55 13.01 11.48
CA ALA A 373 1.94 14.11 12.37
C ALA A 373 3.40 14.03 12.87
N VAL A 374 3.80 15.03 13.64
CA VAL A 374 5.10 15.10 14.35
C VAL A 374 4.86 15.43 15.80
N PHE A 375 5.54 14.78 16.74
CA PHE A 375 5.60 15.23 18.13
C PHE A 375 6.99 15.73 18.53
N THR A 376 7.01 16.59 19.54
CA THR A 376 8.21 17.18 20.17
C THR A 376 8.13 16.97 21.68
N PRO A 377 9.21 17.17 22.46
CA PRO A 377 9.18 17.06 23.91
C PRO A 377 8.10 17.90 24.60
N ASP A 378 7.73 19.05 24.01
CA ASP A 378 6.73 19.95 24.56
C ASP A 378 5.27 19.66 24.15
N THR A 379 5.04 18.70 23.25
CA THR A 379 3.72 18.37 22.66
C THR A 379 2.65 18.15 23.73
N LEU A 380 2.91 17.36 24.75
CA LEU A 380 1.95 17.08 25.82
C LEU A 380 1.69 18.31 26.70
N ALA A 381 2.72 19.13 26.97
CA ALA A 381 2.58 20.36 27.74
C ALA A 381 1.75 21.39 26.98
N ARG A 382 1.97 21.55 25.68
CA ARG A 382 1.16 22.42 24.81
C ARG A 382 -0.31 21.99 24.75
N ALA A 383 -0.59 20.68 24.69
CA ALA A 383 -1.96 20.17 24.72
C ALA A 383 -2.67 20.50 26.04
N ARG A 384 -1.99 20.24 27.18
CA ARG A 384 -2.54 20.55 28.52
C ARG A 384 -2.74 22.04 28.72
N ALA A 385 -1.85 22.89 28.22
CA ALA A 385 -2.01 24.35 28.25
C ALA A 385 -3.26 24.84 27.47
N LYS A 386 -3.71 24.05 26.47
CA LYS A 386 -4.98 24.27 25.76
C LYS A 386 -6.19 23.58 26.42
N GLY A 387 -6.03 23.05 27.64
CA GLY A 387 -7.10 22.39 28.39
C GLY A 387 -7.48 21.00 27.86
N ARG A 388 -6.57 20.33 27.15
CA ARG A 388 -6.81 19.00 26.60
C ARG A 388 -6.00 17.95 27.33
N ASP A 389 -6.64 16.83 27.63
CA ASP A 389 -5.98 15.66 28.17
C ASP A 389 -5.56 14.72 27.03
N PRO A 390 -4.24 14.50 26.79
CA PRO A 390 -3.77 13.63 25.75
C PRO A 390 -4.28 12.19 25.85
N GLN A 391 -4.41 11.64 27.08
CA GLN A 391 -4.89 10.28 27.26
C GLN A 391 -6.36 10.16 26.91
N ALA A 392 -7.20 11.10 27.32
CA ALA A 392 -8.61 11.10 26.97
C ALA A 392 -8.83 11.19 25.45
N MET A 393 -8.00 11.97 24.74
CA MET A 393 -8.07 12.07 23.28
C MET A 393 -7.61 10.75 22.60
N LEU A 394 -6.58 10.09 23.12
CA LEU A 394 -6.18 8.76 22.63
C LEU A 394 -7.29 7.73 22.87
N ASP A 395 -7.95 7.74 24.03
CA ASP A 395 -9.02 6.81 24.37
C ASP A 395 -10.28 7.01 23.52
N ASP A 396 -10.50 8.22 23.03
CA ASP A 396 -11.58 8.57 22.07
C ASP A 396 -11.17 8.34 20.60
N ASN A 397 -9.96 7.85 20.30
CA ASN A 397 -9.39 7.74 18.94
C ASN A 397 -9.31 9.09 18.21
N ASP A 398 -9.05 10.21 18.93
CA ASP A 398 -9.06 11.58 18.41
C ASP A 398 -7.64 12.14 18.16
N GLY A 399 -6.77 11.30 17.63
CA GLY A 399 -5.37 11.66 17.33
C GLY A 399 -5.25 12.77 16.28
N HIS A 400 -6.14 12.83 15.29
CA HIS A 400 -6.11 13.88 14.28
C HIS A 400 -6.39 15.26 14.91
N SER A 401 -7.51 15.41 15.65
CA SER A 401 -7.84 16.68 16.30
C SER A 401 -6.76 17.09 17.31
N PHE A 402 -6.09 16.11 17.95
CA PHE A 402 -4.98 16.39 18.86
C PHE A 402 -3.82 17.10 18.16
N PHE A 403 -3.33 16.58 17.05
CA PHE A 403 -2.20 17.19 16.33
C PHE A 403 -2.61 18.42 15.53
N GLU A 404 -3.84 18.45 14.98
CA GLU A 404 -4.38 19.61 14.27
C GLU A 404 -4.41 20.87 15.16
N MET A 405 -4.93 20.77 16.38
CA MET A 405 -4.98 21.93 17.30
C MET A 405 -3.60 22.44 17.74
N LEU A 406 -2.57 21.59 17.66
CA LEU A 406 -1.19 21.94 17.97
C LEU A 406 -0.42 22.49 16.75
N GLY A 407 -0.97 22.37 15.55
CA GLY A 407 -0.29 22.71 14.30
C GLY A 407 0.82 21.71 13.93
N ASP A 408 0.71 20.48 14.42
CA ASP A 408 1.72 19.41 14.26
C ASP A 408 1.35 18.40 13.20
N SER A 409 0.21 18.55 12.51
CA SER A 409 -0.20 17.69 11.41
C SER A 409 0.75 17.78 10.22
N LEU A 410 1.03 16.64 9.60
CA LEU A 410 1.83 16.53 8.39
C LEU A 410 0.90 16.44 7.18
N VAL A 411 0.75 17.55 6.45
CA VAL A 411 -0.08 17.64 5.26
C VAL A 411 0.79 17.57 4.01
N THR A 412 0.55 16.58 3.15
CA THR A 412 1.27 16.39 1.88
C THR A 412 0.38 16.53 0.66
N GLY A 413 -0.94 16.37 0.85
CA GLY A 413 -1.85 16.00 -0.21
C GLY A 413 -1.55 14.58 -0.73
N PRO A 414 -2.28 14.09 -1.73
CA PRO A 414 -2.04 12.78 -2.34
C PRO A 414 -0.63 12.69 -2.91
N THR A 415 0.20 11.78 -2.37
CA THR A 415 1.61 11.63 -2.78
C THR A 415 1.75 10.84 -4.06
N ARG A 416 0.69 10.14 -4.49
CA ARG A 416 0.61 9.31 -5.70
C ARG A 416 1.59 8.16 -5.72
N THR A 417 2.01 7.73 -4.54
CA THR A 417 2.67 6.45 -4.26
C THR A 417 2.01 5.79 -3.06
N ASN A 418 2.34 4.54 -2.76
CA ASN A 418 1.91 3.87 -1.54
C ASN A 418 2.87 2.72 -1.23
N VAL A 419 3.63 2.88 -0.15
CA VAL A 419 4.52 1.87 0.42
C VAL A 419 4.30 1.77 1.93
N ASN A 420 3.04 1.84 2.36
CA ASN A 420 2.58 1.80 3.76
C ASN A 420 3.09 2.94 4.64
N ASP A 421 3.05 2.72 5.96
CA ASP A 421 3.44 3.70 6.96
C ASP A 421 4.96 3.89 7.00
N PHE A 422 5.35 5.11 7.28
CA PHE A 422 6.71 5.52 7.64
C PHE A 422 6.71 6.05 9.07
N ARG A 423 7.58 5.53 9.91
CA ARG A 423 7.75 5.97 11.30
C ARG A 423 9.20 6.24 11.59
N ALA A 424 9.48 7.36 12.23
CA ALA A 424 10.81 7.76 12.64
C ALA A 424 10.78 8.35 14.05
N THR A 425 11.57 7.77 14.98
CA THR A 425 11.79 8.33 16.31
C THR A 425 13.24 8.80 16.43
N LEU A 426 13.43 10.09 16.59
CA LEU A 426 14.76 10.71 16.73
C LEU A 426 15.10 10.85 18.20
N ILE A 427 16.33 10.46 18.55
CA ILE A 427 16.91 10.52 19.89
C ILE A 427 18.20 11.30 19.81
N ALA A 428 18.23 12.50 20.39
CA ALA A 428 19.39 13.38 20.43
C ALA A 428 19.46 14.06 21.80
N PRO A 429 19.97 13.37 22.82
CA PRO A 429 20.07 13.85 24.19
C PRO A 429 21.00 15.05 24.36
#